data_739dbffbaf3abbcdc743e4b5171ea1db
#
_entry.id   739dbffbaf3abbcdc743e4b5171ea1db
#
_cell.length_a   1.000
_cell.length_b   1.000
_cell.length_c   1.000
_cell.angle_alpha   90.00
_cell.angle_beta   90.00
_cell.angle_gamma   90.00
#
_symmetry.space_group_name_H-M   'P 1'
#
loop_
_entity.id
_entity.type
_entity.pdbx_description
1 polymer ?
#
loop_
_entity_poly.entity_id
_entity_poly.type
_entity_poly.pdbx_seq_one_letter_code
_entity_poly.pdbx_strand_id
1 'polypeptide(L)'
;MIGALLVCALIYVGACESASAQAPTITKVEPPSWWAAHTINPVRLLVRGANFRGARVIPTRREIQVSDLRVNDAATYLFLSVRISPFARPGDYPLLIETTSGRATIPFKIEPQLDPSTNFQGINADDIIYLIMPDRFSNGDASNDAPLGSPREANDRENARAYHGGDIRGVINHLSYLRDLGVTAIWLTPWYDNWNGVNTCAHPWCPNTFYHGYAAIDYYGVEDHFGTLEDVRELVRRAHQLGLKVIQDQVANHVGSRHPWMDDPPLPDWFHGTRASHTQNPFRGDMLLSPHASEADRRPTLDGWFADEMPDMNQEEAEVARYEIQNALWWVGTTGIDGIRQDTIQYMPRFFIRELSRALHRQFQRMWMVGEANDPDAAHVAFFMGGRAGWDGVDTELDSDFDFPLWHVSEDVFTNKKPVRALRDELKYDALYVDATRLTTLVGNHDFRRFISLNGGTLRGAMLHLAFTLTVRGTPQLYYGDEIAMPGADDPDNRQDFPGGFPGDTHNAFLSSGRTGLEQRMYAWTRQWIQLRRDHTVIRKGRLIDIAFDDDAYIYARADDTETIIIAINRSLKPKKMTAPASVLNLPEGARLMSLPLTGRSILLVSNHQMQFQLPARSAEAFTISR
;
A
#
# COMPACT_ATOMS: atom_id res chain seq x y z
N MET A 1 -62.02 17.47 -71.29
CA MET A 1 -60.94 18.29 -70.69
C MET A 1 -60.06 17.36 -69.93
N ILE A 2 -58.89 17.07 -70.43
CA ILE A 2 -57.96 16.07 -69.93
C ILE A 2 -56.88 16.86 -69.14
N GLY A 3 -56.81 16.62 -67.88
CA GLY A 3 -55.77 17.20 -67.02
C GLY A 3 -54.56 16.26 -66.89
N ALA A 4 -53.42 16.70 -67.33
CA ALA A 4 -52.14 15.96 -67.22
C ALA A 4 -51.53 16.17 -65.89
N LEU A 5 -51.27 15.09 -65.12
CA LEU A 5 -50.44 15.10 -63.89
C LEU A 5 -48.96 14.96 -64.27
N LEU A 6 -48.19 16.01 -64.05
CA LEU A 6 -46.72 15.96 -64.11
C LEU A 6 -46.19 15.38 -62.76
N VAL A 7 -45.57 14.21 -62.77
CA VAL A 7 -44.82 13.65 -61.65
C VAL A 7 -43.37 14.10 -61.77
N CYS A 8 -42.93 15.03 -60.90
CA CYS A 8 -41.51 15.38 -60.70
C CYS A 8 -40.84 14.34 -59.82
N ALA A 9 -40.03 13.47 -60.39
CA ALA A 9 -39.13 12.60 -59.63
C ALA A 9 -37.91 13.42 -59.18
N LEU A 10 -37.86 13.76 -57.91
CA LEU A 10 -36.65 14.28 -57.21
C LEU A 10 -35.66 13.14 -57.05
N ILE A 11 -34.60 13.13 -57.79
CA ILE A 11 -33.43 12.27 -57.59
C ILE A 11 -32.64 12.88 -56.42
N TYR A 12 -32.74 12.27 -55.25
CA TYR A 12 -31.87 12.54 -54.09
C TYR A 12 -30.50 11.90 -54.39
N VAL A 13 -29.56 12.67 -54.91
CA VAL A 13 -28.14 12.29 -54.93
C VAL A 13 -27.63 12.50 -53.50
N GLY A 14 -27.65 11.43 -52.74
CA GLY A 14 -26.97 11.40 -51.45
C GLY A 14 -25.48 11.57 -51.70
N ALA A 15 -24.96 12.75 -51.43
CA ALA A 15 -23.53 12.95 -51.32
C ALA A 15 -23.05 12.08 -50.15
N CYS A 16 -22.46 10.93 -50.47
CA CYS A 16 -21.65 10.18 -49.56
C CYS A 16 -20.41 11.06 -49.29
N GLU A 17 -20.44 11.86 -48.21
CA GLU A 17 -19.23 12.49 -47.74
C GLU A 17 -18.27 11.36 -47.37
N SER A 18 -17.30 11.13 -48.23
CA SER A 18 -16.14 10.30 -47.90
C SER A 18 -15.45 10.99 -46.74
N ALA A 19 -15.66 10.50 -45.52
CA ALA A 19 -14.87 10.93 -44.37
C ALA A 19 -13.40 10.82 -44.78
N SER A 20 -12.74 11.95 -44.98
CA SER A 20 -11.30 12.00 -45.26
C SER A 20 -10.60 11.21 -44.17
N ALA A 21 -9.96 10.11 -44.54
CA ALA A 21 -9.23 9.32 -43.58
C ALA A 21 -8.14 10.19 -42.94
N GLN A 22 -8.25 10.40 -41.61
CA GLN A 22 -7.36 11.29 -40.88
C GLN A 22 -6.06 10.57 -40.49
N ALA A 23 -4.96 11.32 -40.40
CA ALA A 23 -3.68 10.82 -39.94
C ALA A 23 -3.80 10.24 -38.51
N PRO A 24 -2.99 9.24 -38.15
CA PRO A 24 -2.97 8.72 -36.78
C PRO A 24 -2.57 9.81 -35.78
N THR A 25 -3.20 9.80 -34.62
CA THR A 25 -2.84 10.67 -33.48
C THR A 25 -2.51 9.82 -32.27
N ILE A 26 -1.59 10.29 -31.42
CA ILE A 26 -1.16 9.61 -30.21
C ILE A 26 -1.47 10.52 -29.03
N THR A 27 -2.19 10.00 -28.06
CA THR A 27 -2.52 10.72 -26.81
C THR A 27 -1.75 10.20 -25.62
N LYS A 28 -1.39 8.89 -25.59
CA LYS A 28 -0.63 8.29 -24.50
C LYS A 28 0.15 7.05 -24.94
N VAL A 29 1.26 6.80 -24.24
CA VAL A 29 2.11 5.62 -24.42
C VAL A 29 2.41 5.03 -23.04
N GLU A 30 2.15 3.74 -22.85
CA GLU A 30 2.25 3.06 -21.56
C GLU A 30 2.95 1.69 -21.73
N PRO A 31 4.09 1.47 -21.05
CA PRO A 31 4.89 2.44 -20.32
C PRO A 31 5.53 3.50 -21.24
N PRO A 32 5.78 4.73 -20.73
CA PRO A 32 6.37 5.81 -21.54
C PRO A 32 7.87 5.63 -21.80
N SER A 33 8.51 4.79 -21.00
CA SER A 33 9.96 4.49 -21.06
C SER A 33 10.24 3.08 -20.55
N TRP A 34 11.43 2.55 -20.87
CA TRP A 34 11.90 1.27 -20.38
C TRP A 34 13.43 1.26 -20.27
N TRP A 35 14.04 0.12 -19.96
CA TRP A 35 15.49 -0.04 -19.79
C TRP A 35 16.07 -1.08 -20.75
N ALA A 36 17.31 -0.87 -21.16
CA ALA A 36 18.13 -1.91 -21.76
C ALA A 36 18.46 -2.98 -20.68
N ALA A 37 18.67 -4.22 -21.12
CA ALA A 37 19.01 -5.35 -20.24
C ALA A 37 18.00 -5.62 -19.09
N HIS A 38 16.74 -5.25 -19.27
CA HIS A 38 15.66 -5.57 -18.35
C HIS A 38 15.18 -7.01 -18.52
N THR A 39 14.73 -7.67 -17.44
CA THR A 39 14.22 -9.07 -17.46
C THR A 39 12.96 -9.23 -18.30
N ILE A 40 12.10 -8.20 -18.37
CA ILE A 40 11.02 -8.10 -19.34
C ILE A 40 11.55 -7.43 -20.60
N ASN A 41 11.85 -8.24 -21.60
CA ASN A 41 12.30 -7.82 -22.90
C ASN A 41 11.90 -8.89 -23.95
N PRO A 42 10.90 -8.65 -24.81
CA PRO A 42 10.34 -7.34 -25.19
C PRO A 42 9.40 -6.76 -24.13
N VAL A 43 9.42 -5.42 -23.99
CA VAL A 43 8.39 -4.68 -23.28
C VAL A 43 7.14 -4.54 -24.15
N ARG A 44 5.96 -4.61 -23.56
CA ARG A 44 4.68 -4.44 -24.24
C ARG A 44 4.19 -3.01 -24.08
N LEU A 45 4.03 -2.27 -25.16
CA LEU A 45 3.45 -0.92 -25.13
C LEU A 45 1.98 -0.98 -25.45
N LEU A 46 1.19 -0.24 -24.67
CA LEU A 46 -0.18 0.15 -24.95
C LEU A 46 -0.16 1.62 -25.40
N VAL A 47 -0.55 1.88 -26.65
CA VAL A 47 -0.59 3.23 -27.21
C VAL A 47 -2.05 3.61 -27.44
N ARG A 48 -2.51 4.67 -26.78
CA ARG A 48 -3.83 5.26 -26.97
C ARG A 48 -3.76 6.42 -27.98
N GLY A 49 -4.78 6.54 -28.81
CA GLY A 49 -4.87 7.61 -29.79
C GLY A 49 -6.07 7.44 -30.68
N ALA A 50 -5.92 7.69 -32.00
CA ALA A 50 -6.97 7.50 -32.98
C ALA A 50 -6.38 7.18 -34.35
N ASN A 51 -7.23 6.61 -35.23
CA ASN A 51 -6.95 6.33 -36.64
C ASN A 51 -5.83 5.30 -36.88
N PHE A 52 -5.73 4.28 -36.01
CA PHE A 52 -4.69 3.25 -36.12
C PHE A 52 -4.99 2.12 -37.11
N ARG A 53 -6.11 2.15 -37.82
CA ARG A 53 -6.46 1.09 -38.77
C ARG A 53 -5.38 0.91 -39.84
N GLY A 54 -4.87 -0.32 -39.96
CA GLY A 54 -3.80 -0.66 -40.92
C GLY A 54 -2.44 -0.06 -40.57
N ALA A 55 -2.23 0.33 -39.31
CA ALA A 55 -0.96 0.89 -38.84
C ALA A 55 0.21 -0.06 -39.07
N ARG A 56 1.36 0.50 -39.40
CA ARG A 56 2.69 -0.11 -39.35
C ARG A 56 3.55 0.71 -38.41
N VAL A 57 4.36 0.07 -37.60
CA VAL A 57 5.29 0.75 -36.70
C VAL A 57 6.71 0.43 -37.11
N ILE A 58 7.51 1.48 -37.31
CA ILE A 58 8.88 1.41 -37.83
C ILE A 58 9.79 2.02 -36.75
N PRO A 59 10.75 1.25 -36.19
CA PRO A 59 11.74 1.81 -35.32
C PRO A 59 12.66 2.76 -36.05
N THR A 60 12.98 3.90 -35.44
CA THR A 60 13.90 4.89 -36.03
C THR A 60 15.38 4.56 -35.76
N ARG A 61 15.64 3.60 -34.87
CA ARG A 61 17.00 3.18 -34.49
C ARG A 61 17.10 1.65 -34.49
N ARG A 62 18.26 1.12 -34.89
CA ARG A 62 18.54 -0.33 -35.03
C ARG A 62 18.58 -1.09 -33.71
N GLU A 63 18.76 -0.39 -32.60
CA GLU A 63 18.79 -0.96 -31.25
C GLU A 63 17.41 -1.41 -30.78
N ILE A 64 16.36 -1.07 -31.51
CA ILE A 64 14.97 -1.45 -31.23
C ILE A 64 14.41 -2.31 -32.36
N GLN A 65 13.68 -3.36 -31.98
CA GLN A 65 12.87 -4.17 -32.89
C GLN A 65 11.42 -4.15 -32.41
N VAL A 66 10.48 -4.03 -33.34
CA VAL A 66 9.04 -4.04 -33.06
C VAL A 66 8.43 -5.31 -33.61
N SER A 67 7.56 -5.96 -32.83
CA SER A 67 6.81 -7.15 -33.19
C SER A 67 5.42 -7.12 -32.54
N ASP A 68 4.59 -8.13 -32.85
CA ASP A 68 3.28 -8.38 -32.21
C ASP A 68 2.36 -7.15 -32.23
N LEU A 69 2.28 -6.50 -33.40
CA LEU A 69 1.43 -5.33 -33.56
C LEU A 69 -0.04 -5.77 -33.63
N ARG A 70 -0.86 -5.23 -32.75
CA ARG A 70 -2.31 -5.43 -32.69
C ARG A 70 -3.00 -4.09 -32.54
N VAL A 71 -4.01 -3.83 -33.34
CA VAL A 71 -4.91 -2.66 -33.25
C VAL A 71 -6.25 -3.17 -32.73
N ASN A 72 -6.89 -2.48 -31.80
CA ASN A 72 -8.25 -2.81 -31.37
C ASN A 72 -9.28 -2.48 -32.45
N ASP A 73 -10.50 -2.99 -32.33
CA ASP A 73 -11.54 -2.85 -33.35
C ASP A 73 -11.93 -1.38 -33.61
N ALA A 74 -11.91 -0.55 -32.56
CA ALA A 74 -12.19 0.88 -32.61
C ALA A 74 -11.05 1.68 -33.28
N ALA A 75 -9.87 1.08 -33.47
CA ALA A 75 -8.65 1.73 -33.96
C ALA A 75 -8.18 2.91 -33.09
N THR A 76 -8.44 2.82 -31.79
CA THR A 76 -8.07 3.80 -30.74
C THR A 76 -6.91 3.32 -29.87
N TYR A 77 -6.65 2.01 -29.86
CA TYR A 77 -5.52 1.42 -29.16
C TYR A 77 -4.65 0.56 -30.07
N LEU A 78 -3.36 0.66 -29.82
CA LEU A 78 -2.32 -0.09 -30.50
C LEU A 78 -1.45 -0.80 -29.45
N PHE A 79 -1.38 -2.12 -29.55
CA PHE A 79 -0.46 -2.95 -28.76
C PHE A 79 0.74 -3.31 -29.62
N LEU A 80 1.94 -3.19 -29.06
CA LEU A 80 3.16 -3.60 -29.76
C LEU A 80 4.22 -4.06 -28.76
N SER A 81 5.01 -5.06 -29.17
CA SER A 81 6.16 -5.55 -28.41
C SER A 81 7.43 -4.85 -28.90
N VAL A 82 8.17 -4.23 -27.98
CA VAL A 82 9.42 -3.51 -28.26
C VAL A 82 10.58 -4.27 -27.62
N ARG A 83 11.39 -4.92 -28.45
CA ARG A 83 12.63 -5.56 -28.04
C ARG A 83 13.76 -4.55 -28.07
N ILE A 84 14.44 -4.38 -26.93
CA ILE A 84 15.53 -3.42 -26.75
C ILE A 84 16.84 -4.20 -26.73
N SER A 85 17.83 -3.76 -27.52
CA SER A 85 19.18 -4.30 -27.46
C SER A 85 19.76 -4.09 -26.05
N PRO A 86 20.44 -5.08 -25.45
CA PRO A 86 21.08 -4.91 -24.15
C PRO A 86 22.22 -3.86 -24.17
N PHE A 87 22.68 -3.48 -25.35
CA PHE A 87 23.72 -2.46 -25.57
C PHE A 87 23.15 -1.08 -25.92
N ALA A 88 21.81 -0.93 -25.94
CA ALA A 88 21.18 0.36 -26.20
C ALA A 88 21.53 1.35 -25.05
N ARG A 89 21.89 2.56 -25.43
CA ARG A 89 22.23 3.62 -24.46
C ARG A 89 20.96 4.38 -24.06
N PRO A 90 20.93 4.94 -22.85
CA PRO A 90 19.84 5.84 -22.45
C PRO A 90 19.66 6.99 -23.46
N GLY A 91 18.42 7.38 -23.72
CA GLY A 91 18.06 8.42 -24.68
C GLY A 91 16.73 8.17 -25.38
N ASP A 92 16.40 9.02 -26.35
CA ASP A 92 15.14 8.96 -27.08
C ASP A 92 15.23 7.97 -28.26
N TYR A 93 14.20 7.11 -28.34
CA TYR A 93 14.03 6.05 -29.33
C TYR A 93 12.62 6.11 -29.93
N PRO A 94 12.24 7.21 -30.61
CA PRO A 94 10.90 7.35 -31.15
C PRO A 94 10.61 6.27 -32.17
N LEU A 95 9.34 5.81 -32.21
CA LEU A 95 8.85 4.86 -33.19
C LEU A 95 7.91 5.61 -34.15
N LEU A 96 8.07 5.39 -35.46
CA LEU A 96 7.23 6.01 -36.47
C LEU A 96 6.03 5.11 -36.75
N ILE A 97 4.82 5.61 -36.52
CA ILE A 97 3.60 4.95 -37.00
C ILE A 97 3.18 5.49 -38.35
N GLU A 98 2.87 4.59 -39.28
CA GLU A 98 2.39 4.91 -40.60
C GLU A 98 1.04 4.22 -40.85
N THR A 99 0.09 4.96 -41.42
CA THR A 99 -1.17 4.45 -41.98
C THR A 99 -1.31 4.94 -43.41
N THR A 100 -2.34 4.50 -44.13
CA THR A 100 -2.66 5.03 -45.47
C THR A 100 -2.99 6.52 -45.45
N SER A 101 -3.34 7.07 -44.29
CA SER A 101 -3.80 8.45 -44.11
C SER A 101 -2.75 9.41 -43.60
N GLY A 102 -1.59 8.92 -43.19
CA GLY A 102 -0.53 9.76 -42.68
C GLY A 102 0.40 9.07 -41.66
N ARG A 103 1.15 9.90 -40.93
CA ARG A 103 2.18 9.46 -40.00
C ARG A 103 2.04 10.15 -38.65
N ALA A 104 2.48 9.47 -37.57
CA ALA A 104 2.67 10.03 -36.23
C ALA A 104 3.92 9.43 -35.61
N THR A 105 4.38 10.02 -34.49
CA THR A 105 5.53 9.53 -33.75
C THR A 105 5.11 9.09 -32.36
N ILE A 106 5.40 7.84 -32.02
CA ILE A 106 5.27 7.31 -30.65
C ILE A 106 6.54 7.71 -29.90
N PRO A 107 6.46 8.58 -28.89
CA PRO A 107 7.61 8.86 -28.04
C PRO A 107 7.92 7.63 -27.21
N PHE A 108 9.19 7.23 -27.19
CA PHE A 108 9.67 6.16 -26.34
C PHE A 108 11.10 6.47 -25.90
N LYS A 109 11.40 6.18 -24.64
CA LYS A 109 12.69 6.52 -24.06
C LYS A 109 13.31 5.29 -23.41
N ILE A 110 14.63 5.15 -23.54
CA ILE A 110 15.42 4.21 -22.75
C ILE A 110 16.04 4.98 -21.58
N GLU A 111 15.65 4.59 -20.37
CA GLU A 111 16.12 5.20 -19.14
C GLU A 111 17.47 4.62 -18.67
N PRO A 112 18.28 5.39 -17.94
CA PRO A 112 19.42 4.86 -17.23
C PRO A 112 18.94 3.97 -16.07
N GLN A 113 19.66 2.88 -15.79
CA GLN A 113 19.40 2.07 -14.62
C GLN A 113 19.88 2.78 -13.35
N LEU A 114 19.07 2.71 -12.29
CA LEU A 114 19.48 3.15 -10.97
C LEU A 114 20.46 2.14 -10.34
N ASP A 115 21.35 2.64 -9.48
CA ASP A 115 22.30 1.80 -8.77
C ASP A 115 21.58 0.93 -7.72
N PRO A 116 21.59 -0.42 -7.87
CA PRO A 116 20.90 -1.30 -6.92
C PRO A 116 21.60 -1.36 -5.55
N SER A 117 22.80 -0.83 -5.39
CA SER A 117 23.48 -0.76 -4.09
C SER A 117 22.82 0.24 -3.14
N THR A 118 22.18 1.27 -3.68
CA THR A 118 21.56 2.37 -2.93
C THR A 118 20.03 2.42 -3.07
N ASN A 119 19.45 1.66 -4.00
CA ASN A 119 18.03 1.61 -4.28
C ASN A 119 17.49 0.18 -4.12
N PHE A 120 16.18 0.01 -4.11
CA PHE A 120 15.52 -1.32 -4.04
C PHE A 120 15.96 -2.13 -2.82
N GLN A 121 16.01 -1.50 -1.63
CA GLN A 121 16.67 -2.08 -0.45
C GLN A 121 15.84 -3.19 0.21
N GLY A 122 14.53 -3.26 -0.09
CA GLY A 122 13.59 -4.18 0.54
C GLY A 122 13.27 -3.83 1.99
N ILE A 123 12.20 -4.42 2.50
CA ILE A 123 11.74 -4.24 3.88
C ILE A 123 11.89 -5.58 4.63
N ASN A 124 12.18 -5.52 5.91
CA ASN A 124 12.32 -6.71 6.75
C ASN A 124 12.06 -6.38 8.24
N ALA A 125 12.22 -7.35 9.13
CA ALA A 125 11.97 -7.20 10.56
C ALA A 125 12.81 -6.10 11.27
N ASP A 126 13.88 -5.60 10.64
CA ASP A 126 14.66 -4.47 11.16
C ASP A 126 13.96 -3.13 10.95
N ASP A 127 12.94 -3.10 10.07
CA ASP A 127 12.23 -1.89 9.71
C ASP A 127 11.02 -1.61 10.62
N ILE A 128 10.63 -0.35 10.62
CA ILE A 128 9.42 0.19 11.24
C ILE A 128 8.78 1.08 10.21
N ILE A 129 7.59 0.71 9.75
CA ILE A 129 6.87 1.38 8.68
C ILE A 129 6.00 2.51 9.25
N TYR A 130 5.92 3.63 8.54
CA TYR A 130 5.05 4.74 8.87
C TYR A 130 4.17 5.08 7.65
N LEU A 131 2.87 4.80 7.77
CA LEU A 131 1.87 5.04 6.72
C LEU A 131 1.49 6.52 6.71
N ILE A 132 1.52 7.13 5.54
CA ILE A 132 1.19 8.54 5.28
C ILE A 132 0.11 8.61 4.18
N MET A 133 -0.93 9.41 4.42
CA MET A 133 -1.79 9.93 3.36
C MET A 133 -1.25 11.31 2.96
N PRO A 134 -0.67 11.49 1.76
CA PRO A 134 -0.03 12.75 1.37
C PRO A 134 -0.96 13.95 1.56
N ASP A 135 -2.19 13.85 1.06
CA ASP A 135 -3.19 14.92 1.16
C ASP A 135 -3.46 15.42 2.59
N ARG A 136 -3.25 14.57 3.61
CA ARG A 136 -3.59 14.85 5.01
C ARG A 136 -2.38 15.08 5.91
N PHE A 137 -1.18 14.95 5.37
CA PHE A 137 0.03 15.02 6.19
C PHE A 137 0.62 16.42 6.27
N SER A 138 0.93 17.02 5.13
CA SER A 138 1.45 18.40 5.10
C SER A 138 1.40 18.99 3.70
N ASN A 139 0.99 20.26 3.61
CA ASN A 139 1.09 21.08 2.41
C ASN A 139 2.49 21.70 2.32
N GLY A 140 3.24 21.31 1.29
CA GLY A 140 4.59 21.81 1.03
C GLY A 140 4.68 22.72 -0.18
N ASP A 141 3.68 22.67 -1.08
CA ASP A 141 3.61 23.46 -2.30
C ASP A 141 2.16 23.93 -2.59
N ALA A 142 1.78 25.09 -2.10
CA ALA A 142 0.45 25.63 -2.31
C ALA A 142 0.08 25.91 -3.79
N SER A 143 1.01 25.76 -4.73
CA SER A 143 0.73 25.96 -6.15
C SER A 143 -0.02 24.78 -6.79
N ASN A 144 0.00 23.61 -6.16
CA ASN A 144 -0.71 22.42 -6.61
C ASN A 144 -2.02 22.14 -5.84
N ASP A 145 -2.40 22.97 -4.87
CA ASP A 145 -3.64 22.80 -4.08
C ASP A 145 -4.90 22.76 -4.97
N ALA A 146 -4.89 23.43 -6.11
CA ALA A 146 -6.02 23.50 -7.05
C ALA A 146 -5.51 23.36 -8.50
N PRO A 147 -5.26 22.14 -8.98
CA PRO A 147 -4.80 21.89 -10.34
C PRO A 147 -5.76 22.42 -11.40
N LEU A 148 -5.24 22.63 -12.62
CA LEU A 148 -6.03 23.13 -13.73
C LEU A 148 -7.24 22.22 -14.02
N GLY A 149 -8.43 22.81 -14.00
CA GLY A 149 -9.68 22.07 -14.23
C GLY A 149 -10.32 21.48 -12.96
N SER A 150 -9.66 21.56 -11.81
CA SER A 150 -10.24 21.18 -10.53
C SER A 150 -11.27 22.22 -10.09
N PRO A 151 -12.53 21.84 -9.78
CA PRO A 151 -13.53 22.76 -9.25
C PRO A 151 -13.18 23.14 -7.80
N ARG A 152 -13.64 24.31 -7.37
CA ARG A 152 -13.37 24.82 -6.02
C ARG A 152 -13.82 23.84 -4.92
N GLU A 153 -14.94 23.16 -5.13
CA GLU A 153 -15.54 22.24 -4.18
C GLU A 153 -14.70 20.94 -4.00
N ALA A 154 -13.79 20.68 -4.94
CA ALA A 154 -12.84 19.57 -4.81
C ALA A 154 -11.66 19.93 -3.90
N ASN A 155 -11.40 21.22 -3.64
CA ASN A 155 -10.23 21.73 -2.92
C ASN A 155 -10.69 22.53 -1.69
N ASP A 156 -11.34 21.85 -0.76
CA ASP A 156 -11.97 22.47 0.41
C ASP A 156 -11.55 21.76 1.69
N ARG A 157 -10.59 22.31 2.40
CA ARG A 157 -10.05 21.75 3.64
C ARG A 157 -11.09 21.61 4.76
N GLU A 158 -12.21 22.34 4.71
CA GLU A 158 -13.31 22.19 5.68
C GLU A 158 -14.20 20.99 5.37
N ASN A 159 -14.13 20.46 4.16
CA ASN A 159 -14.84 19.27 3.73
C ASN A 159 -13.95 18.03 3.83
N ALA A 160 -14.15 17.21 4.85
CA ALA A 160 -13.36 16.01 5.12
C ALA A 160 -13.24 15.00 3.94
N ARG A 161 -14.05 15.17 2.87
CA ARG A 161 -14.04 14.33 1.67
C ARG A 161 -13.50 15.04 0.42
N ALA A 162 -12.93 16.23 0.59
CA ALA A 162 -12.24 16.97 -0.47
C ALA A 162 -10.72 16.85 -0.33
N TYR A 163 -9.97 17.32 -1.31
CA TYR A 163 -8.52 17.53 -1.18
C TYR A 163 -8.25 18.64 -0.18
N HIS A 164 -7.25 18.45 0.69
CA HIS A 164 -6.83 19.41 1.70
C HIS A 164 -5.52 20.15 1.34
N GLY A 165 -4.86 19.71 0.25
CA GLY A 165 -3.64 20.32 -0.27
C GLY A 165 -2.34 19.76 0.33
N GLY A 166 -2.38 18.65 1.04
CA GLY A 166 -1.16 17.93 1.41
C GLY A 166 -0.54 17.26 0.19
N ASP A 167 0.80 17.20 0.14
CA ASP A 167 1.54 16.83 -1.07
C ASP A 167 2.88 16.13 -0.78
N ILE A 168 3.55 15.64 -1.84
CA ILE A 168 4.86 14.97 -1.73
C ILE A 168 5.92 15.95 -1.19
N ARG A 169 5.85 17.23 -1.53
CA ARG A 169 6.77 18.25 -1.02
C ARG A 169 6.63 18.43 0.49
N GLY A 170 5.40 18.40 1.02
CA GLY A 170 5.13 18.40 2.45
C GLY A 170 5.71 17.20 3.17
N VAL A 171 5.60 15.99 2.57
CA VAL A 171 6.24 14.79 3.11
C VAL A 171 7.76 14.97 3.14
N ILE A 172 8.39 15.45 2.05
CA ILE A 172 9.83 15.72 1.98
C ILE A 172 10.28 16.67 3.09
N ASN A 173 9.51 17.73 3.35
CA ASN A 173 9.82 18.73 4.37
C ASN A 173 9.85 18.14 5.80
N HIS A 174 9.14 17.03 6.04
CA HIS A 174 9.02 16.39 7.34
C HIS A 174 9.76 15.05 7.48
N LEU A 175 10.60 14.64 6.52
CA LEU A 175 11.42 13.43 6.63
C LEU A 175 12.33 13.42 7.86
N SER A 176 12.82 14.58 8.31
CA SER A 176 13.63 14.68 9.53
C SER A 176 12.82 14.36 10.79
N TYR A 177 11.55 14.75 10.86
CA TYR A 177 10.64 14.39 11.95
C TYR A 177 10.48 12.86 12.05
N LEU A 178 10.28 12.19 10.91
CA LEU A 178 10.12 10.74 10.83
C LEU A 178 11.40 9.99 11.24
N ARG A 179 12.55 10.45 10.76
CA ARG A 179 13.87 9.93 11.20
C ARG A 179 14.05 10.09 12.72
N ASP A 180 13.70 11.25 13.28
CA ASP A 180 13.89 11.57 14.70
C ASP A 180 12.89 10.82 15.59
N LEU A 181 11.71 10.47 15.08
CA LEU A 181 10.79 9.51 15.70
C LEU A 181 11.42 8.12 15.77
N GLY A 182 12.22 7.76 14.77
CA GLY A 182 12.99 6.52 14.69
C GLY A 182 12.42 5.48 13.74
N VAL A 183 11.39 5.80 12.95
CA VAL A 183 10.91 4.92 11.86
C VAL A 183 11.97 4.78 10.77
N THR A 184 11.91 3.72 9.98
CA THR A 184 12.93 3.40 8.97
C THR A 184 12.36 3.26 7.57
N ALA A 185 11.07 3.19 7.43
CA ALA A 185 10.38 3.14 6.15
C ALA A 185 9.11 4.00 6.18
N ILE A 186 8.80 4.65 5.07
CA ILE A 186 7.55 5.37 4.87
C ILE A 186 6.75 4.66 3.78
N TRP A 187 5.46 4.50 4.00
CA TRP A 187 4.48 4.04 3.03
C TRP A 187 3.51 5.17 2.74
N LEU A 188 3.42 5.60 1.48
CA LEU A 188 2.44 6.59 1.04
C LEU A 188 1.25 5.88 0.40
N THR A 189 0.01 6.33 0.70
CA THR A 189 -1.17 5.94 -0.08
C THR A 189 -0.95 6.27 -1.54
N PRO A 190 -1.69 5.66 -2.50
CA PRO A 190 -1.34 5.74 -3.91
C PRO A 190 -1.17 7.17 -4.39
N TRP A 191 -0.10 7.42 -5.12
CA TRP A 191 0.17 8.70 -5.76
C TRP A 191 -0.15 8.72 -7.26
N TYR A 192 -0.88 7.71 -7.75
CA TYR A 192 -1.37 7.70 -9.12
C TYR A 192 -2.29 8.89 -9.39
N ASP A 193 -2.33 9.35 -10.65
CA ASP A 193 -3.23 10.43 -11.05
C ASP A 193 -4.69 9.97 -10.93
N ASN A 194 -5.48 10.75 -10.21
CA ASN A 194 -6.89 10.55 -9.96
C ASN A 194 -7.69 11.68 -10.63
N TRP A 195 -9.01 11.53 -10.67
CA TRP A 195 -9.83 12.56 -11.26
C TRP A 195 -9.97 13.79 -10.33
N ASN A 196 -9.57 14.96 -10.83
CA ASN A 196 -9.55 16.24 -10.11
C ASN A 196 -10.95 16.83 -9.81
N GLY A 197 -12.03 16.12 -10.09
CA GLY A 197 -13.39 16.59 -9.89
C GLY A 197 -14.04 16.06 -8.62
N VAL A 198 -15.30 16.48 -8.38
CA VAL A 198 -16.14 15.95 -7.29
C VAL A 198 -16.99 14.81 -7.82
N ASN A 199 -16.81 13.64 -7.29
CA ASN A 199 -17.63 12.47 -7.58
C ASN A 199 -18.99 12.60 -6.89
N THR A 200 -20.06 12.46 -7.66
CA THR A 200 -21.43 12.45 -7.18
C THR A 200 -22.05 11.09 -7.45
N CYS A 201 -22.32 10.35 -6.42
CA CYS A 201 -22.92 9.02 -6.51
C CYS A 201 -24.10 8.87 -5.53
N ALA A 202 -24.81 7.77 -5.60
CA ALA A 202 -25.91 7.48 -4.69
C ALA A 202 -25.46 6.96 -3.30
N HIS A 203 -24.17 6.72 -3.12
CA HIS A 203 -23.64 6.12 -1.91
C HIS A 203 -23.47 7.17 -0.77
N PRO A 204 -23.57 6.75 0.51
CA PRO A 204 -23.41 7.67 1.66
C PRO A 204 -22.08 8.41 1.74
N TRP A 205 -21.02 7.91 1.10
CA TRP A 205 -19.72 8.61 1.05
C TRP A 205 -19.61 9.66 -0.05
N CYS A 206 -20.62 9.81 -0.91
CA CYS A 206 -20.67 10.90 -1.88
C CYS A 206 -21.45 12.11 -1.32
N PRO A 207 -21.14 13.33 -1.74
CA PRO A 207 -20.08 13.69 -2.69
C PRO A 207 -18.69 13.58 -2.08
N ASN A 208 -17.71 13.14 -2.89
CA ASN A 208 -16.31 13.01 -2.46
C ASN A 208 -15.35 13.33 -3.63
N THR A 209 -14.09 13.54 -3.30
CA THR A 209 -12.98 13.49 -4.25
C THR A 209 -12.19 12.20 -4.05
N PHE A 210 -11.22 11.95 -4.92
CA PHE A 210 -10.36 10.78 -4.80
C PHE A 210 -9.02 11.09 -4.11
N TYR A 211 -9.04 12.00 -3.12
CA TYR A 211 -7.88 12.42 -2.34
C TYR A 211 -7.06 11.28 -1.71
N HIS A 212 -7.70 10.11 -1.56
CA HIS A 212 -7.07 8.91 -1.00
C HIS A 212 -6.17 8.15 -1.99
N GLY A 213 -6.28 8.43 -3.30
CA GLY A 213 -5.42 7.86 -4.34
C GLY A 213 -5.88 6.53 -4.96
N TYR A 214 -6.93 5.89 -4.44
CA TYR A 214 -7.34 4.53 -4.85
C TYR A 214 -8.25 4.47 -6.08
N ALA A 215 -8.47 5.57 -6.81
CA ALA A 215 -9.33 5.59 -7.99
C ALA A 215 -8.58 6.15 -9.22
N ALA A 216 -7.46 5.53 -9.55
CA ALA A 216 -6.55 5.97 -10.60
C ALA A 216 -7.24 6.13 -11.96
N ILE A 217 -6.91 7.22 -12.66
CA ILE A 217 -7.26 7.47 -14.06
C ILE A 217 -6.03 7.43 -14.98
N ASP A 218 -4.85 7.40 -14.39
CA ASP A 218 -3.57 7.25 -15.06
C ASP A 218 -2.56 6.54 -14.17
N TYR A 219 -2.17 5.33 -14.54
CA TYR A 219 -1.22 4.52 -13.78
C TYR A 219 0.26 4.91 -13.98
N TYR A 220 0.57 5.77 -14.96
CA TYR A 220 1.91 6.28 -15.22
C TYR A 220 2.05 7.78 -14.93
N GLY A 221 0.98 8.40 -14.41
CA GLY A 221 0.94 9.76 -13.92
C GLY A 221 1.07 9.83 -12.40
N VAL A 222 1.46 10.99 -11.91
CA VAL A 222 1.39 11.36 -10.49
C VAL A 222 0.20 12.29 -10.32
N GLU A 223 -0.55 12.14 -9.25
CA GLU A 223 -1.68 12.99 -8.87
C GLU A 223 -1.28 14.47 -8.89
N ASP A 224 -2.01 15.26 -9.67
CA ASP A 224 -1.71 16.69 -9.87
C ASP A 224 -1.68 17.48 -8.55
N HIS A 225 -2.51 17.10 -7.55
CA HIS A 225 -2.51 17.70 -6.21
C HIS A 225 -1.28 17.30 -5.39
N PHE A 226 -0.59 16.20 -5.74
CA PHE A 226 0.55 15.70 -4.96
C PHE A 226 1.90 16.13 -5.54
N GLY A 227 1.95 16.56 -6.82
CA GLY A 227 3.16 17.02 -7.48
C GLY A 227 3.49 16.24 -8.75
N THR A 228 4.76 16.01 -8.99
CA THR A 228 5.30 15.45 -10.23
C THR A 228 6.10 14.16 -10.00
N LEU A 229 6.39 13.44 -11.08
CA LEU A 229 7.32 12.29 -11.03
C LEU A 229 8.70 12.69 -10.47
N GLU A 230 9.16 13.91 -10.70
CA GLU A 230 10.44 14.38 -10.15
C GLU A 230 10.35 14.60 -8.63
N ASP A 231 9.18 15.02 -8.12
CA ASP A 231 8.95 15.13 -6.66
C ASP A 231 8.98 13.73 -6.00
N VAL A 232 8.41 12.72 -6.64
CA VAL A 232 8.51 11.31 -6.16
C VAL A 232 9.98 10.86 -6.14
N ARG A 233 10.73 11.13 -7.23
CA ARG A 233 12.16 10.81 -7.28
C ARG A 233 12.96 11.55 -6.20
N GLU A 234 12.64 12.82 -5.97
CA GLU A 234 13.28 13.61 -4.90
C GLU A 234 12.94 13.05 -3.53
N LEU A 235 11.68 12.66 -3.28
CA LEU A 235 11.25 12.02 -2.05
C LEU A 235 12.10 10.78 -1.75
N VAL A 236 12.20 9.85 -2.71
CA VAL A 236 12.98 8.61 -2.54
C VAL A 236 14.46 8.94 -2.26
N ARG A 237 15.06 9.81 -3.07
CA ARG A 237 16.46 10.21 -2.90
C ARG A 237 16.72 10.86 -1.53
N ARG A 238 15.83 11.76 -1.06
CA ARG A 238 15.94 12.43 0.25
C ARG A 238 15.71 11.46 1.40
N ALA A 239 14.74 10.56 1.27
CA ALA A 239 14.48 9.51 2.24
C ALA A 239 15.73 8.63 2.42
N HIS A 240 16.31 8.14 1.32
CA HIS A 240 17.54 7.33 1.35
C HIS A 240 18.72 8.06 1.98
N GLN A 241 18.89 9.36 1.73
CA GLN A 241 19.94 10.18 2.37
C GLN A 241 19.78 10.23 3.90
N LEU A 242 18.56 10.08 4.41
CA LEU A 242 18.26 10.05 5.83
C LEU A 242 18.19 8.63 6.42
N GLY A 243 18.44 7.61 5.60
CA GLY A 243 18.34 6.20 5.99
C GLY A 243 16.90 5.70 6.11
N LEU A 244 15.95 6.39 5.44
CA LEU A 244 14.55 5.98 5.33
C LEU A 244 14.31 5.27 4.00
N LYS A 245 13.54 4.21 4.00
CA LYS A 245 13.06 3.49 2.82
C LYS A 245 11.69 4.01 2.39
N VAL A 246 11.30 3.76 1.14
CA VAL A 246 10.01 4.21 0.61
C VAL A 246 9.24 3.03 0.02
N ILE A 247 7.96 2.92 0.40
CA ILE A 247 7.01 1.92 -0.07
C ILE A 247 5.94 2.63 -0.89
N GLN A 248 5.73 2.15 -2.11
CA GLN A 248 4.60 2.57 -2.96
C GLN A 248 3.37 1.73 -2.64
N ASP A 249 2.22 2.38 -2.62
CA ASP A 249 0.91 1.71 -2.67
C ASP A 249 0.51 1.47 -4.12
N GLN A 250 0.31 0.22 -4.51
CA GLN A 250 -0.10 -0.18 -5.84
C GLN A 250 -1.54 -0.68 -5.83
N VAL A 251 -2.34 -0.22 -6.78
CA VAL A 251 -3.75 -0.59 -6.97
C VAL A 251 -3.87 -1.37 -8.29
N ALA A 252 -3.73 -2.69 -8.26
CA ALA A 252 -3.82 -3.51 -9.47
C ALA A 252 -5.19 -4.20 -9.66
N ASN A 253 -6.09 -4.06 -8.68
CA ASN A 253 -7.42 -4.67 -8.74
C ASN A 253 -8.40 -3.88 -9.60
N HIS A 254 -8.41 -2.57 -9.52
CA HIS A 254 -9.44 -1.72 -10.11
C HIS A 254 -8.90 -0.37 -10.57
N VAL A 255 -9.66 0.33 -11.41
CA VAL A 255 -9.42 1.71 -11.85
C VAL A 255 -10.44 2.65 -11.21
N GLY A 256 -10.25 3.95 -11.34
CA GLY A 256 -11.32 4.93 -11.08
C GLY A 256 -12.40 4.90 -12.16
N SER A 257 -13.66 5.11 -11.81
CA SER A 257 -14.79 5.12 -12.76
C SER A 257 -14.68 6.22 -13.84
N ARG A 258 -13.78 7.18 -13.66
CA ARG A 258 -13.48 8.24 -14.63
C ARG A 258 -12.27 7.91 -15.51
N HIS A 259 -11.69 6.73 -15.38
CA HIS A 259 -10.62 6.29 -16.26
C HIS A 259 -11.11 6.27 -17.72
N PRO A 260 -10.32 6.76 -18.67
CA PRO A 260 -10.70 6.77 -20.09
C PRO A 260 -11.08 5.40 -20.66
N TRP A 261 -10.54 4.31 -20.11
CA TRP A 261 -10.87 2.95 -20.50
C TRP A 261 -12.33 2.56 -20.24
N MET A 262 -13.02 3.27 -19.35
CA MET A 262 -14.43 3.00 -19.07
C MET A 262 -15.37 3.39 -20.20
N ASP A 263 -14.94 4.31 -21.07
CA ASP A 263 -15.70 4.73 -22.26
C ASP A 263 -15.18 4.06 -23.54
N ASP A 264 -13.87 3.73 -23.56
CA ASP A 264 -13.19 3.10 -24.69
C ASP A 264 -12.13 2.12 -24.15
N PRO A 265 -12.52 0.87 -23.80
CA PRO A 265 -11.59 -0.11 -23.27
C PRO A 265 -10.61 -0.58 -24.34
N PRO A 266 -9.33 -0.85 -23.97
CA PRO A 266 -8.34 -1.37 -24.92
C PRO A 266 -8.75 -2.69 -25.57
N LEU A 267 -9.41 -3.58 -24.81
CA LEU A 267 -9.98 -4.85 -25.24
C LEU A 267 -11.37 -5.03 -24.63
N PRO A 268 -12.27 -5.83 -25.23
CA PRO A 268 -13.60 -6.10 -24.68
C PRO A 268 -13.58 -6.70 -23.27
N ASP A 269 -12.59 -7.55 -22.98
CA ASP A 269 -12.45 -8.27 -21.71
C ASP A 269 -11.43 -7.59 -20.78
N TRP A 270 -11.25 -6.27 -20.88
CA TRP A 270 -10.33 -5.49 -20.02
C TRP A 270 -10.83 -5.40 -18.60
N PHE A 271 -12.15 -5.41 -18.40
CA PHE A 271 -12.85 -5.35 -17.14
C PHE A 271 -13.82 -6.51 -16.97
N HIS A 272 -14.11 -6.86 -15.72
CA HIS A 272 -15.25 -7.69 -15.39
C HIS A 272 -16.53 -6.85 -15.39
N GLY A 273 -17.28 -6.90 -16.48
CA GLY A 273 -18.52 -6.14 -16.65
C GLY A 273 -18.33 -4.73 -17.23
N THR A 274 -19.37 -3.92 -17.12
CA THR A 274 -19.44 -2.55 -17.64
C THR A 274 -20.18 -1.65 -16.66
N ARG A 275 -20.14 -0.32 -16.86
CA ARG A 275 -20.96 0.62 -16.05
C ARG A 275 -22.44 0.25 -16.00
N ALA A 276 -22.99 -0.29 -17.09
CA ALA A 276 -24.41 -0.65 -17.18
C ALA A 276 -24.73 -2.02 -16.58
N SER A 277 -23.75 -2.90 -16.47
CA SER A 277 -23.94 -4.28 -16.00
C SER A 277 -22.64 -4.84 -15.43
N HIS A 278 -22.56 -4.95 -14.13
CA HIS A 278 -21.46 -5.56 -13.39
C HIS A 278 -21.99 -6.21 -12.11
N THR A 279 -21.17 -7.07 -11.52
CA THR A 279 -21.43 -7.67 -10.21
C THR A 279 -20.76 -6.80 -9.15
N GLN A 280 -21.45 -6.51 -8.03
CA GLN A 280 -20.83 -5.93 -6.85
C GLN A 280 -20.06 -7.01 -6.10
N ASN A 281 -18.88 -6.67 -5.56
CA ASN A 281 -18.12 -7.58 -4.73
C ASN A 281 -18.88 -7.87 -3.43
N PRO A 282 -19.21 -9.12 -3.13
CA PRO A 282 -19.90 -9.49 -1.89
C PRO A 282 -18.96 -9.60 -0.69
N PHE A 283 -17.65 -9.37 -0.87
CA PHE A 283 -16.60 -9.46 0.17
C PHE A 283 -16.57 -10.80 0.90
N ARG A 284 -16.72 -11.91 0.15
CA ARG A 284 -16.77 -13.28 0.66
C ARG A 284 -15.41 -14.00 0.55
N GLY A 285 -14.41 -13.50 1.29
CA GLY A 285 -13.06 -14.10 1.36
C GLY A 285 -13.10 -15.58 1.80
N ASP A 286 -14.05 -15.95 2.65
CA ASP A 286 -14.29 -17.34 3.08
C ASP A 286 -14.55 -18.30 1.89
N MET A 287 -15.17 -17.83 0.82
CA MET A 287 -15.39 -18.64 -0.40
C MET A 287 -14.08 -18.90 -1.15
N LEU A 288 -13.13 -17.96 -1.12
CA LEU A 288 -11.84 -18.14 -1.75
C LEU A 288 -10.95 -19.12 -0.98
N LEU A 289 -11.04 -19.10 0.34
CA LEU A 289 -10.29 -20.01 1.21
C LEU A 289 -10.79 -21.46 1.12
N SER A 290 -12.08 -21.67 0.87
CA SER A 290 -12.69 -23.00 0.90
C SER A 290 -12.36 -23.82 -0.36
N PRO A 291 -11.70 -24.99 -0.28
CA PRO A 291 -11.51 -25.88 -1.42
C PRO A 291 -12.84 -26.51 -1.92
N HIS A 292 -13.91 -26.36 -1.16
CA HIS A 292 -15.23 -26.95 -1.46
C HIS A 292 -16.22 -25.95 -2.02
N ALA A 293 -15.91 -24.64 -2.04
CA ALA A 293 -16.76 -23.63 -2.66
C ALA A 293 -16.82 -23.84 -4.18
N SER A 294 -17.97 -23.60 -4.78
CA SER A 294 -18.13 -23.65 -6.23
C SER A 294 -17.53 -22.42 -6.91
N GLU A 295 -17.25 -22.50 -8.20
CA GLU A 295 -16.85 -21.31 -8.97
C GLU A 295 -17.93 -20.23 -8.92
N ALA A 296 -19.21 -20.59 -8.92
CA ALA A 296 -20.30 -19.63 -8.79
C ALA A 296 -20.28 -18.86 -7.46
N ASP A 297 -19.70 -19.44 -6.40
CA ASP A 297 -19.55 -18.78 -5.10
C ASP A 297 -18.28 -17.90 -5.04
N ARG A 298 -17.20 -18.30 -5.73
CA ARG A 298 -15.92 -17.58 -5.75
C ARG A 298 -15.89 -16.40 -6.70
N ARG A 299 -16.41 -16.61 -7.94
CA ARG A 299 -16.33 -15.60 -9.01
C ARG A 299 -16.88 -14.23 -8.62
N PRO A 300 -18.02 -14.10 -7.91
CA PRO A 300 -18.48 -12.77 -7.49
C PRO A 300 -17.48 -11.98 -6.63
N THR A 301 -16.62 -12.65 -5.86
CA THR A 301 -15.58 -11.98 -5.07
C THR A 301 -14.34 -11.63 -5.90
N LEU A 302 -14.03 -12.42 -6.94
CA LEU A 302 -12.89 -12.17 -7.83
C LEU A 302 -13.23 -11.20 -8.98
N ASP A 303 -14.47 -11.24 -9.48
CA ASP A 303 -14.90 -10.47 -10.66
C ASP A 303 -15.78 -9.27 -10.27
N GLY A 304 -16.11 -9.13 -8.99
CA GLY A 304 -17.01 -8.09 -8.51
C GLY A 304 -16.30 -6.75 -8.34
N TRP A 305 -16.95 -5.68 -8.82
CA TRP A 305 -16.46 -4.33 -8.58
C TRP A 305 -16.44 -4.01 -7.09
N PHE A 306 -15.35 -3.48 -6.60
CA PHE A 306 -15.20 -3.09 -5.20
C PHE A 306 -16.27 -2.05 -4.80
N ALA A 307 -16.52 -1.10 -5.68
CA ALA A 307 -17.61 -0.13 -5.65
C ALA A 307 -17.93 0.30 -7.08
N ASP A 308 -19.06 0.98 -7.32
CA ASP A 308 -19.43 1.53 -8.63
C ASP A 308 -18.35 2.50 -9.17
N GLU A 309 -17.60 3.14 -8.27
CA GLU A 309 -16.51 4.05 -8.56
C GLU A 309 -15.17 3.34 -8.81
N MET A 310 -15.08 2.04 -8.56
CA MET A 310 -13.87 1.23 -8.64
C MET A 310 -14.08 -0.03 -9.51
N PRO A 311 -14.17 0.17 -10.85
CA PRO A 311 -14.35 -0.91 -11.83
C PRO A 311 -13.23 -1.94 -11.77
N ASP A 312 -13.58 -3.20 -11.64
CA ASP A 312 -12.67 -4.32 -11.49
C ASP A 312 -11.98 -4.68 -12.81
N MET A 313 -10.65 -4.81 -12.79
CA MET A 313 -9.82 -5.19 -13.93
C MET A 313 -9.70 -6.71 -14.05
N ASN A 314 -9.69 -7.22 -15.27
CA ASN A 314 -9.57 -8.65 -15.53
C ASN A 314 -8.10 -9.10 -15.62
N GLN A 315 -7.46 -9.44 -14.49
CA GLN A 315 -6.08 -9.94 -14.47
C GLN A 315 -5.93 -11.36 -15.05
N GLU A 316 -7.02 -12.04 -15.45
CA GLU A 316 -6.98 -13.28 -16.23
C GLU A 316 -6.71 -12.99 -17.72
N GLU A 317 -7.01 -11.77 -18.21
CA GLU A 317 -6.61 -11.31 -19.54
C GLU A 317 -5.11 -11.01 -19.57
N ALA A 318 -4.38 -11.66 -20.44
CA ALA A 318 -2.92 -11.60 -20.47
C ALA A 318 -2.35 -10.19 -20.71
N GLU A 319 -3.05 -9.34 -21.46
CA GLU A 319 -2.61 -7.96 -21.70
C GLU A 319 -2.82 -7.08 -20.45
N VAL A 320 -3.90 -7.32 -19.68
CA VAL A 320 -4.14 -6.65 -18.38
C VAL A 320 -3.07 -7.06 -17.38
N ALA A 321 -2.88 -8.36 -17.17
CA ALA A 321 -1.85 -8.85 -16.24
C ALA A 321 -0.46 -8.30 -16.59
N ARG A 322 -0.12 -8.26 -17.88
CA ARG A 322 1.16 -7.72 -18.35
C ARG A 322 1.28 -6.23 -18.09
N TYR A 323 0.21 -5.48 -18.32
CA TYR A 323 0.16 -4.04 -18.08
C TYR A 323 0.45 -3.73 -16.63
N GLU A 324 -0.24 -4.39 -15.68
CA GLU A 324 -0.08 -4.19 -14.24
C GLU A 324 1.31 -4.58 -13.75
N ILE A 325 1.84 -5.73 -14.21
CA ILE A 325 3.22 -6.14 -13.88
C ILE A 325 4.23 -5.12 -14.40
N GLN A 326 4.08 -4.65 -15.63
CA GLN A 326 4.99 -3.64 -16.19
C GLN A 326 4.86 -2.29 -15.50
N ASN A 327 3.66 -1.91 -15.05
CA ASN A 327 3.45 -0.71 -14.25
C ASN A 327 4.23 -0.76 -12.94
N ALA A 328 4.10 -1.85 -12.17
CA ALA A 328 4.87 -2.04 -10.94
C ALA A 328 6.39 -1.94 -11.17
N LEU A 329 6.90 -2.66 -12.16
CA LEU A 329 8.33 -2.64 -12.50
C LEU A 329 8.80 -1.26 -12.98
N TRP A 330 7.95 -0.53 -13.69
CA TRP A 330 8.27 0.81 -14.16
C TRP A 330 8.42 1.80 -13.01
N TRP A 331 7.49 1.77 -12.04
CA TRP A 331 7.58 2.63 -10.86
C TRP A 331 8.83 2.33 -10.04
N VAL A 332 9.09 1.05 -9.75
CA VAL A 332 10.29 0.62 -9.03
C VAL A 332 11.55 1.11 -9.74
N GLY A 333 11.70 0.79 -11.05
CA GLY A 333 12.90 1.14 -11.82
C GLY A 333 13.08 2.65 -12.04
N THR A 334 11.98 3.41 -12.06
CA THR A 334 11.99 4.87 -12.32
C THR A 334 12.30 5.68 -11.06
N THR A 335 11.87 5.22 -9.90
CA THR A 335 11.92 5.97 -8.65
C THR A 335 12.94 5.44 -7.65
N GLY A 336 13.28 4.14 -7.70
CA GLY A 336 14.20 3.51 -6.76
C GLY A 336 13.57 3.14 -5.42
N ILE A 337 12.25 3.03 -5.33
CA ILE A 337 11.53 2.60 -4.11
C ILE A 337 11.98 1.23 -3.62
N ASP A 338 11.70 0.94 -2.36
CA ASP A 338 12.22 -0.23 -1.63
C ASP A 338 11.18 -1.31 -1.38
N GLY A 339 9.92 -0.99 -1.53
CA GLY A 339 8.81 -1.93 -1.36
C GLY A 339 7.54 -1.50 -2.08
N ILE A 340 6.61 -2.45 -2.22
CA ILE A 340 5.25 -2.24 -2.70
C ILE A 340 4.28 -2.75 -1.64
N ARG A 341 3.26 -1.96 -1.32
CA ARG A 341 2.03 -2.46 -0.72
C ARG A 341 1.04 -2.68 -1.84
N GLN A 342 0.61 -3.92 -2.01
CA GLN A 342 -0.39 -4.27 -3.00
C GLN A 342 -1.77 -4.24 -2.37
N ASP A 343 -2.57 -3.28 -2.82
CA ASP A 343 -3.95 -3.08 -2.42
C ASP A 343 -4.81 -4.30 -2.72
N THR A 344 -5.75 -4.63 -1.82
CA THR A 344 -6.86 -5.56 -2.02
C THR A 344 -6.49 -6.89 -2.71
N ILE A 345 -5.36 -7.52 -2.34
CA ILE A 345 -4.89 -8.75 -3.01
C ILE A 345 -5.91 -9.89 -2.98
N GLN A 346 -6.78 -9.90 -2.00
CA GLN A 346 -7.80 -10.94 -1.82
C GLN A 346 -8.89 -10.94 -2.89
N TYR A 347 -8.96 -9.91 -3.72
CA TYR A 347 -9.93 -9.81 -4.81
C TYR A 347 -9.30 -10.06 -6.20
N MET A 348 -8.01 -10.38 -6.23
CA MET A 348 -7.30 -10.74 -7.46
C MET A 348 -6.98 -12.23 -7.54
N PRO A 349 -6.86 -12.80 -8.74
CA PRO A 349 -6.42 -14.18 -8.91
C PRO A 349 -5.02 -14.41 -8.31
N ARG A 350 -4.86 -15.40 -7.43
CA ARG A 350 -3.58 -15.69 -6.75
C ARG A 350 -2.42 -15.99 -7.72
N PHE A 351 -2.69 -16.53 -8.89
CA PHE A 351 -1.66 -16.73 -9.91
C PHE A 351 -1.10 -15.40 -10.45
N PHE A 352 -1.94 -14.34 -10.54
CA PHE A 352 -1.48 -13.01 -10.92
C PHE A 352 -0.52 -12.45 -9.85
N ILE A 353 -0.85 -12.58 -8.56
CA ILE A 353 0.02 -12.17 -7.45
C ILE A 353 1.38 -12.88 -7.55
N ARG A 354 1.38 -14.17 -7.84
CA ARG A 354 2.61 -14.95 -8.07
C ARG A 354 3.45 -14.39 -9.22
N GLU A 355 2.83 -14.12 -10.37
CA GLU A 355 3.57 -13.60 -11.54
C GLU A 355 4.12 -12.19 -11.28
N LEU A 356 3.39 -11.35 -10.56
CA LEU A 356 3.85 -10.03 -10.12
C LEU A 356 5.05 -10.17 -9.15
N SER A 357 4.94 -10.99 -8.11
CA SER A 357 6.02 -11.26 -7.16
C SER A 357 7.28 -11.76 -7.86
N ARG A 358 7.13 -12.73 -8.77
CA ARG A 358 8.23 -13.28 -9.55
C ARG A 358 8.89 -12.25 -10.46
N ALA A 359 8.10 -11.42 -11.12
CA ALA A 359 8.63 -10.39 -12.01
C ALA A 359 9.45 -9.35 -11.23
N LEU A 360 8.95 -8.92 -10.07
CA LEU A 360 9.64 -8.02 -9.17
C LEU A 360 10.98 -8.61 -8.69
N HIS A 361 10.97 -9.81 -8.14
CA HIS A 361 12.17 -10.45 -7.58
C HIS A 361 13.21 -10.81 -8.65
N ARG A 362 12.78 -11.16 -9.87
CA ARG A 362 13.71 -11.40 -11.00
C ARG A 362 14.47 -10.15 -11.42
N GLN A 363 13.82 -8.98 -11.39
CA GLN A 363 14.43 -7.73 -11.78
C GLN A 363 15.12 -7.04 -10.62
N PHE A 364 14.51 -7.05 -9.43
CA PHE A 364 14.96 -6.35 -8.24
C PHE A 364 15.02 -7.32 -7.06
N GLN A 365 16.14 -8.05 -6.93
CA GLN A 365 16.28 -9.21 -6.02
C GLN A 365 15.96 -8.94 -4.55
N ARG A 366 16.11 -7.69 -4.07
CA ARG A 366 15.83 -7.29 -2.69
C ARG A 366 14.47 -6.66 -2.52
N MET A 367 13.74 -6.47 -3.63
CA MET A 367 12.41 -5.86 -3.55
C MET A 367 11.51 -6.65 -2.61
N TRP A 368 10.65 -5.96 -1.92
CA TRP A 368 9.71 -6.54 -0.98
C TRP A 368 8.28 -6.11 -1.34
N MET A 369 7.35 -7.03 -1.19
CA MET A 369 5.93 -6.76 -1.40
C MET A 369 5.10 -7.25 -0.23
N VAL A 370 4.25 -6.38 0.33
CA VAL A 370 3.22 -6.72 1.30
C VAL A 370 1.86 -6.67 0.62
N GLY A 371 1.06 -7.69 0.84
CA GLY A 371 -0.32 -7.73 0.39
C GLY A 371 -1.29 -7.26 1.46
N GLU A 372 -2.43 -6.75 1.02
CA GLU A 372 -3.55 -6.47 1.90
C GLU A 372 -4.63 -7.54 1.73
N ALA A 373 -4.56 -8.60 2.55
CA ALA A 373 -5.67 -9.52 2.77
C ALA A 373 -6.40 -9.13 4.05
N ASN A 374 -7.28 -8.13 3.95
CA ASN A 374 -8.00 -7.56 5.09
C ASN A 374 -9.08 -8.52 5.61
N ASP A 375 -8.69 -9.43 6.49
CA ASP A 375 -9.58 -10.43 7.11
C ASP A 375 -9.11 -10.73 8.54
N PRO A 376 -10.02 -10.88 9.52
CA PRO A 376 -9.67 -11.27 10.89
C PRO A 376 -9.30 -12.76 11.04
N ASP A 377 -9.46 -13.59 10.01
CA ASP A 377 -9.08 -15.01 10.03
C ASP A 377 -7.62 -15.21 9.61
N ALA A 378 -6.80 -15.73 10.53
CA ALA A 378 -5.41 -16.06 10.27
C ALA A 378 -5.21 -17.08 9.13
N ALA A 379 -6.18 -17.97 8.89
CA ALA A 379 -6.12 -18.91 7.78
C ALA A 379 -6.29 -18.19 6.43
N HIS A 380 -7.09 -17.12 6.37
CA HIS A 380 -7.26 -16.30 5.17
C HIS A 380 -5.95 -15.57 4.83
N VAL A 381 -5.37 -14.87 5.79
CA VAL A 381 -4.08 -14.18 5.60
C VAL A 381 -2.99 -15.17 5.20
N ALA A 382 -2.91 -16.35 5.87
CA ALA A 382 -1.93 -17.38 5.53
C ALA A 382 -2.12 -17.98 4.13
N PHE A 383 -3.34 -17.96 3.59
CA PHE A 383 -3.62 -18.42 2.23
C PHE A 383 -3.00 -17.52 1.16
N PHE A 384 -2.89 -16.20 1.42
CA PHE A 384 -2.28 -15.25 0.49
C PHE A 384 -0.77 -15.11 0.68
N MET A 385 -0.21 -15.39 1.86
CA MET A 385 1.24 -15.34 2.05
C MET A 385 1.98 -16.38 1.20
N GLY A 386 3.16 -15.97 0.71
CA GLY A 386 4.06 -16.85 -0.05
C GLY A 386 4.86 -17.83 0.81
N GLY A 387 5.40 -18.83 0.14
CA GLY A 387 6.25 -19.90 0.70
C GLY A 387 5.57 -21.27 0.77
N ARG A 388 4.27 -21.34 0.45
CA ARG A 388 3.51 -22.59 0.38
C ARG A 388 2.36 -22.50 -0.62
N ALA A 389 2.22 -23.52 -1.46
CA ALA A 389 1.06 -23.62 -2.34
C ALA A 389 -0.24 -23.84 -1.54
N GLY A 390 -1.28 -23.12 -1.90
CA GLY A 390 -2.64 -23.32 -1.41
C GLY A 390 -3.30 -24.57 -2.00
N TRP A 391 -4.57 -24.79 -1.69
CA TRP A 391 -5.37 -25.88 -2.26
C TRP A 391 -5.50 -25.79 -3.80
N ASP A 392 -5.40 -24.59 -4.35
CA ASP A 392 -5.41 -24.27 -5.79
C ASP A 392 -4.08 -24.57 -6.50
N GLY A 393 -3.07 -25.05 -5.78
CA GLY A 393 -1.73 -25.34 -6.28
C GLY A 393 -0.87 -24.08 -6.52
N VAL A 394 -1.33 -22.89 -6.11
CA VAL A 394 -0.59 -21.63 -6.27
C VAL A 394 0.14 -21.26 -4.97
N ASP A 395 1.45 -21.05 -5.07
CA ASP A 395 2.23 -20.27 -4.12
C ASP A 395 2.34 -18.86 -4.67
N THR A 396 1.85 -17.86 -3.94
CA THR A 396 1.85 -16.46 -4.37
C THR A 396 3.25 -15.85 -4.42
N GLU A 397 4.21 -16.45 -3.72
CA GLU A 397 5.57 -15.92 -3.50
C GLU A 397 5.58 -14.49 -2.90
N LEU A 398 4.48 -14.09 -2.27
CA LEU A 398 4.33 -12.82 -1.59
C LEU A 398 5.24 -12.78 -0.34
N ASP A 399 5.97 -11.67 -0.14
CA ASP A 399 6.94 -11.57 0.96
C ASP A 399 6.28 -11.43 2.31
N SER A 400 5.20 -10.66 2.40
CA SER A 400 4.51 -10.29 3.64
C SER A 400 3.01 -10.09 3.40
N ASP A 401 2.24 -10.19 4.45
CA ASP A 401 0.85 -9.74 4.51
C ASP A 401 0.61 -8.99 5.82
N PHE A 402 -0.42 -8.15 5.87
CA PHE A 402 -0.80 -7.47 7.11
C PHE A 402 -1.42 -8.43 8.11
N ASP A 403 -1.00 -8.34 9.37
CA ASP A 403 -1.48 -9.17 10.47
C ASP A 403 -2.78 -8.62 11.07
N PHE A 404 -3.81 -8.51 10.24
CA PHE A 404 -5.15 -8.09 10.67
C PHE A 404 -5.72 -8.96 11.80
N PRO A 405 -5.53 -10.30 11.80
CA PRO A 405 -6.01 -11.14 12.89
C PRO A 405 -5.47 -10.71 14.27
N LEU A 406 -4.15 -10.58 14.41
CA LEU A 406 -3.53 -10.15 15.66
C LEU A 406 -3.87 -8.71 16.01
N TRP A 407 -3.98 -7.83 15.00
CA TRP A 407 -4.32 -6.43 15.21
C TRP A 407 -5.71 -6.27 15.81
N HIS A 408 -6.76 -6.87 15.24
CA HIS A 408 -8.12 -6.82 15.78
C HIS A 408 -8.21 -7.38 17.21
N VAL A 409 -7.52 -8.50 17.46
CA VAL A 409 -7.47 -9.06 18.82
C VAL A 409 -6.77 -8.12 19.79
N SER A 410 -5.68 -7.46 19.37
CA SER A 410 -4.94 -6.53 20.24
C SER A 410 -5.74 -5.27 20.56
N GLU A 411 -6.47 -4.71 19.60
CA GLU A 411 -7.40 -3.61 19.85
C GLU A 411 -8.48 -3.99 20.88
N ASP A 412 -9.12 -5.14 20.71
CA ASP A 412 -10.12 -5.63 21.66
C ASP A 412 -9.55 -5.85 23.07
N VAL A 413 -8.32 -6.33 23.16
CA VAL A 413 -7.63 -6.51 24.43
C VAL A 413 -7.34 -5.17 25.09
N PHE A 414 -6.73 -4.23 24.39
CA PHE A 414 -6.30 -2.97 25.01
C PHE A 414 -7.41 -1.93 25.15
N THR A 415 -8.59 -2.18 24.54
CA THR A 415 -9.86 -1.50 24.85
C THR A 415 -10.70 -2.20 25.92
N ASN A 416 -10.20 -3.29 26.51
CA ASN A 416 -10.83 -4.10 27.56
C ASN A 416 -12.10 -4.90 27.12
N LYS A 417 -12.26 -5.19 25.85
CA LYS A 417 -13.35 -6.05 25.33
C LYS A 417 -13.01 -7.54 25.48
N LYS A 418 -11.72 -7.91 25.29
CA LYS A 418 -11.23 -9.29 25.45
C LYS A 418 -10.18 -9.40 26.55
N PRO A 419 -10.01 -10.56 27.21
CA PRO A 419 -8.92 -10.78 28.17
C PRO A 419 -7.56 -10.81 27.47
N VAL A 420 -6.48 -10.47 28.21
CA VAL A 420 -5.10 -10.42 27.66
C VAL A 420 -4.63 -11.76 27.10
N ARG A 421 -5.11 -12.89 27.67
CA ARG A 421 -4.81 -14.22 27.13
C ARG A 421 -5.22 -14.39 25.65
N ALA A 422 -6.18 -13.58 25.14
CA ALA A 422 -6.58 -13.63 23.75
C ALA A 422 -5.42 -13.31 22.79
N LEU A 423 -4.44 -12.50 23.19
CA LEU A 423 -3.23 -12.25 22.41
C LEU A 423 -2.44 -13.54 22.18
N ARG A 424 -2.22 -14.30 23.24
CA ARG A 424 -1.54 -15.59 23.17
C ARG A 424 -2.37 -16.61 22.36
N ASP A 425 -3.68 -16.58 22.55
CA ASP A 425 -4.59 -17.49 21.83
C ASP A 425 -4.62 -17.18 20.33
N GLU A 426 -4.34 -15.95 19.91
CA GLU A 426 -4.14 -15.58 18.51
C GLU A 426 -2.76 -16.01 18.00
N LEU A 427 -1.71 -15.73 18.75
CA LEU A 427 -0.33 -16.06 18.37
C LEU A 427 -0.10 -17.58 18.14
N LYS A 428 -0.96 -18.47 18.64
CA LYS A 428 -0.88 -19.90 18.30
C LYS A 428 -1.07 -20.18 16.82
N TYR A 429 -1.77 -19.29 16.09
CA TYR A 429 -1.99 -19.40 14.65
C TYR A 429 -0.74 -19.04 13.83
N ASP A 430 0.36 -18.59 14.49
CA ASP A 430 1.67 -18.45 13.83
C ASP A 430 2.09 -19.76 13.12
N ALA A 431 1.60 -20.91 13.59
CA ALA A 431 1.80 -22.21 12.95
C ALA A 431 1.18 -22.37 11.55
N LEU A 432 0.25 -21.49 11.17
CA LEU A 432 -0.36 -21.48 9.82
C LEU A 432 0.56 -20.86 8.78
N TYR A 433 1.43 -19.95 9.18
CA TYR A 433 2.37 -19.25 8.30
C TYR A 433 3.65 -20.07 8.14
N VAL A 434 4.28 -19.97 6.98
CA VAL A 434 5.61 -20.56 6.77
C VAL A 434 6.64 -19.89 7.69
N ASP A 435 6.51 -18.57 7.83
CA ASP A 435 7.30 -17.75 8.75
C ASP A 435 6.48 -16.53 9.20
N ALA A 436 5.92 -16.60 10.40
CA ALA A 436 5.11 -15.52 10.97
C ALA A 436 5.93 -14.24 11.26
N THR A 437 7.26 -14.30 11.26
CA THR A 437 8.11 -13.12 11.43
C THR A 437 8.11 -12.21 10.21
N ARG A 438 7.59 -12.69 9.07
CA ARG A 438 7.45 -11.94 7.84
C ARG A 438 6.18 -11.07 7.82
N LEU A 439 5.22 -11.30 8.72
CA LEU A 439 3.98 -10.51 8.80
C LEU A 439 4.27 -9.04 9.14
N THR A 440 3.46 -8.15 8.58
CA THR A 440 3.45 -6.73 8.92
C THR A 440 2.40 -6.48 10.00
N THR A 441 2.84 -6.20 11.24
CA THR A 441 1.93 -5.93 12.37
C THR A 441 1.50 -4.47 12.38
N LEU A 442 0.29 -4.16 12.86
CA LEU A 442 -0.30 -2.84 12.77
C LEU A 442 -0.50 -2.20 14.15
N VAL A 443 -0.23 -0.90 14.25
CA VAL A 443 -0.72 -0.04 15.33
C VAL A 443 -2.03 0.62 14.92
N GLY A 444 -2.12 1.11 13.70
CA GLY A 444 -3.29 1.72 13.10
C GLY A 444 -3.27 1.64 11.58
N ASN A 445 -4.41 1.93 10.94
CA ASN A 445 -4.57 1.91 9.49
C ASN A 445 -5.55 3.02 9.05
N HIS A 446 -5.46 3.45 7.81
CA HIS A 446 -6.27 4.53 7.24
C HIS A 446 -7.73 4.13 6.95
N ASP A 447 -8.07 2.84 6.99
CA ASP A 447 -9.44 2.33 6.73
C ASP A 447 -10.26 2.12 8.00
N PHE A 448 -9.65 2.26 9.18
CA PHE A 448 -10.28 1.96 10.45
C PHE A 448 -10.22 3.15 11.41
N ARG A 449 -11.10 3.10 12.42
CA ARG A 449 -11.07 4.06 13.53
C ARG A 449 -9.71 4.05 14.21
N ARG A 450 -9.22 5.22 14.56
CA ARG A 450 -8.01 5.35 15.37
C ARG A 450 -8.25 4.79 16.76
N PHE A 451 -7.25 4.13 17.34
CA PHE A 451 -7.35 3.46 18.63
C PHE A 451 -7.97 4.32 19.73
N ILE A 452 -7.60 5.60 19.81
CA ILE A 452 -8.08 6.53 20.82
C ILE A 452 -9.59 6.81 20.73
N SER A 453 -10.17 6.63 19.56
CA SER A 453 -11.61 6.82 19.26
C SER A 453 -12.43 5.54 19.31
N LEU A 454 -11.79 4.39 19.57
CA LEU A 454 -12.51 3.14 19.80
C LEU A 454 -13.31 3.19 21.12
N ASN A 455 -14.41 2.45 21.18
CA ASN A 455 -15.12 2.27 22.44
C ASN A 455 -14.21 1.56 23.47
N GLY A 456 -13.91 2.25 24.57
CA GLY A 456 -12.90 1.83 25.55
C GLY A 456 -11.48 2.29 25.24
N GLY A 457 -11.27 3.00 24.13
CA GLY A 457 -9.99 3.63 23.78
C GLY A 457 -9.54 4.64 24.83
N THR A 458 -8.28 4.58 25.22
CA THR A 458 -7.65 5.51 26.17
C THR A 458 -6.19 5.68 25.81
N LEU A 459 -5.59 6.82 26.20
CA LEU A 459 -4.15 7.04 25.98
C LEU A 459 -3.30 5.88 26.53
N ARG A 460 -3.61 5.37 27.71
CA ARG A 460 -2.87 4.24 28.30
C ARG A 460 -3.08 2.94 27.53
N GLY A 461 -4.28 2.70 27.02
CA GLY A 461 -4.56 1.57 26.13
C GLY A 461 -3.74 1.66 24.83
N ALA A 462 -3.72 2.84 24.20
CA ALA A 462 -2.91 3.10 23.00
C ALA A 462 -1.41 2.89 23.25
N MET A 463 -0.90 3.36 24.39
CA MET A 463 0.49 3.14 24.80
C MET A 463 0.83 1.65 24.97
N LEU A 464 -0.08 0.85 25.54
CA LEU A 464 0.12 -0.60 25.71
C LEU A 464 0.02 -1.35 24.37
N HIS A 465 -0.95 -0.99 23.53
CA HIS A 465 -1.11 -1.53 22.17
C HIS A 465 0.17 -1.31 21.36
N LEU A 466 0.66 -0.08 21.32
CA LEU A 466 1.90 0.27 20.61
C LEU A 466 3.11 -0.51 21.18
N ALA A 467 3.26 -0.62 22.50
CA ALA A 467 4.36 -1.37 23.11
C ALA A 467 4.31 -2.86 22.73
N PHE A 468 3.12 -3.46 22.70
CA PHE A 468 2.92 -4.83 22.24
C PHE A 468 3.30 -4.99 20.77
N THR A 469 2.76 -4.16 19.88
CA THR A 469 3.01 -4.22 18.43
C THR A 469 4.50 -4.04 18.10
N LEU A 470 5.20 -3.15 18.79
CA LEU A 470 6.65 -2.93 18.59
C LEU A 470 7.53 -4.07 19.15
N THR A 471 7.02 -4.96 19.98
CA THR A 471 7.82 -6.02 20.63
C THR A 471 7.40 -7.44 20.28
N VAL A 472 6.21 -7.63 19.74
CA VAL A 472 5.78 -8.91 19.15
C VAL A 472 6.57 -9.20 17.87
N ARG A 473 6.42 -10.36 17.29
CA ARG A 473 7.05 -10.73 16.00
C ARG A 473 6.54 -9.87 14.85
N GLY A 474 7.26 -9.83 13.72
CA GLY A 474 6.88 -9.13 12.49
C GLY A 474 7.50 -7.74 12.33
N THR A 475 7.11 -7.06 11.26
CA THR A 475 7.52 -5.69 10.92
C THR A 475 6.40 -4.72 11.31
N PRO A 476 6.59 -3.86 12.33
CA PRO A 476 5.52 -2.98 12.81
C PRO A 476 5.25 -1.82 11.86
N GLN A 477 3.96 -1.48 11.71
CA GLN A 477 3.47 -0.34 10.95
C GLN A 477 2.65 0.58 11.85
N LEU A 478 2.97 1.88 11.80
CA LEU A 478 2.23 2.96 12.44
C LEU A 478 1.46 3.74 11.35
N TYR A 479 0.32 4.27 11.69
CA TYR A 479 -0.40 5.24 10.87
C TYR A 479 -0.10 6.66 11.34
N TYR A 480 0.07 7.63 10.42
CA TYR A 480 0.43 9.00 10.80
C TYR A 480 -0.52 9.53 11.89
N GLY A 481 0.06 10.14 12.91
CA GLY A 481 -0.67 10.64 14.09
C GLY A 481 -0.87 9.63 15.22
N ASP A 482 -0.60 8.32 15.05
CA ASP A 482 -0.65 7.35 16.15
C ASP A 482 0.37 7.70 17.25
N GLU A 483 1.54 8.21 16.84
CA GLU A 483 2.61 8.62 17.76
C GLU A 483 2.27 9.84 18.60
N ILE A 484 1.19 10.55 18.28
CA ILE A 484 0.68 11.67 19.07
C ILE A 484 -0.73 11.40 19.64
N ALA A 485 -1.22 10.17 19.51
CA ALA A 485 -2.56 9.74 19.91
C ALA A 485 -3.68 10.59 19.27
N MET A 486 -3.55 10.84 17.96
CA MET A 486 -4.51 11.58 17.18
C MET A 486 -5.87 10.87 17.18
N PRO A 487 -7.00 11.57 17.44
CA PRO A 487 -8.32 10.97 17.38
C PRO A 487 -8.80 10.79 15.93
N GLY A 488 -9.86 10.03 15.74
CA GLY A 488 -10.55 9.85 14.46
C GLY A 488 -11.49 8.65 14.52
N ALA A 489 -12.78 8.88 14.25
CA ALA A 489 -13.82 7.85 14.18
C ALA A 489 -13.78 7.16 12.81
N ASP A 490 -14.93 6.73 12.28
CA ASP A 490 -14.99 6.11 10.95
C ASP A 490 -14.64 7.09 9.83
N ASP A 491 -14.28 6.57 8.66
CA ASP A 491 -14.05 7.37 7.45
C ASP A 491 -15.18 8.42 7.22
N PRO A 492 -14.83 9.69 7.03
CA PRO A 492 -13.50 10.26 6.79
C PRO A 492 -12.79 10.82 8.05
N ASP A 493 -13.37 10.69 9.26
CA ASP A 493 -12.85 11.32 10.48
C ASP A 493 -11.49 10.72 10.93
N ASN A 494 -11.22 9.44 10.61
CA ASN A 494 -9.93 8.79 10.84
C ASN A 494 -8.79 9.36 9.97
N ARG A 495 -9.11 10.18 8.95
CA ARG A 495 -8.20 10.77 7.95
C ARG A 495 -8.06 12.28 8.13
N GLN A 496 -8.09 12.76 9.37
CA GLN A 496 -7.88 14.17 9.70
C GLN A 496 -6.46 14.62 9.35
N ASP A 497 -6.30 15.95 9.14
CA ASP A 497 -5.00 16.56 8.89
C ASP A 497 -4.05 16.39 10.07
N PHE A 498 -2.77 16.15 9.77
CA PHE A 498 -1.74 16.17 10.81
C PHE A 498 -1.54 17.58 11.34
N PRO A 499 -1.63 17.80 12.67
CA PRO A 499 -1.59 19.13 13.25
C PRO A 499 -0.27 19.87 12.98
N GLY A 500 -0.33 21.02 12.33
CA GLY A 500 0.82 21.84 11.94
C GLY A 500 1.35 21.56 10.55
N GLY A 501 0.65 20.70 9.78
CA GLY A 501 1.00 20.40 8.39
C GLY A 501 0.53 21.43 7.38
N PHE A 502 -0.39 22.34 7.77
CA PHE A 502 -1.08 23.19 6.80
C PHE A 502 -0.99 24.67 7.17
N PRO A 503 -1.01 25.57 6.16
CA PRO A 503 -1.06 27.01 6.40
C PRO A 503 -2.24 27.40 7.30
N GLY A 504 -1.97 28.25 8.29
CA GLY A 504 -2.99 28.71 9.23
C GLY A 504 -3.22 27.82 10.45
N ASP A 505 -2.58 26.66 10.55
CA ASP A 505 -2.65 25.81 11.75
C ASP A 505 -2.11 26.57 12.96
N THR A 506 -2.90 26.60 14.02
CA THR A 506 -2.53 27.23 15.31
C THR A 506 -1.76 26.29 16.23
N HIS A 507 -1.73 25.01 15.90
CA HIS A 507 -1.09 23.94 16.64
C HIS A 507 -0.14 23.17 15.71
N ASN A 508 1.06 22.86 16.17
CA ASN A 508 2.08 22.17 15.37
C ASN A 508 2.70 21.01 16.14
N ALA A 509 2.24 19.79 15.83
CA ALA A 509 2.72 18.58 16.49
C ALA A 509 4.06 18.06 15.95
N PHE A 510 4.54 18.56 14.82
CA PHE A 510 5.91 18.25 14.36
C PHE A 510 6.95 18.80 15.33
N LEU A 511 6.67 19.89 16.01
CA LEU A 511 7.58 20.55 16.94
C LEU A 511 7.27 20.15 18.39
N SER A 512 8.30 19.83 19.16
CA SER A 512 8.13 19.49 20.59
C SER A 512 7.49 20.62 21.40
N SER A 513 7.76 21.87 21.05
CA SER A 513 7.17 23.05 21.67
C SER A 513 5.70 23.27 21.31
N GLY A 514 5.22 22.68 20.21
CA GLY A 514 3.84 22.79 19.77
C GLY A 514 2.95 21.64 20.24
N ARG A 515 3.51 20.52 20.69
CA ARG A 515 2.73 19.39 21.17
C ARG A 515 2.03 19.69 22.49
N THR A 516 0.77 19.28 22.61
CA THR A 516 0.07 19.23 23.89
C THR A 516 0.73 18.25 24.85
N GLY A 517 0.42 18.35 26.15
CA GLY A 517 0.98 17.40 27.13
C GLY A 517 0.58 15.94 26.88
N LEU A 518 -0.57 15.68 26.22
CA LEU A 518 -1.00 14.33 25.81
C LEU A 518 -0.16 13.82 24.64
N GLU A 519 -0.04 14.60 23.59
CA GLU A 519 0.74 14.29 22.40
C GLU A 519 2.22 14.06 22.73
N GLN A 520 2.80 14.95 23.57
CA GLN A 520 4.19 14.79 23.99
C GLN A 520 4.43 13.51 24.78
N ARG A 521 3.46 13.07 25.63
CA ARG A 521 3.56 11.80 26.33
C ARG A 521 3.51 10.61 25.40
N MET A 522 2.59 10.63 24.43
CA MET A 522 2.47 9.53 23.45
C MET A 522 3.71 9.49 22.54
N TYR A 523 4.16 10.64 22.03
CA TYR A 523 5.36 10.74 21.21
C TYR A 523 6.62 10.22 21.91
N ALA A 524 6.83 10.64 23.18
CA ALA A 524 7.97 10.18 23.97
C ALA A 524 7.91 8.67 24.22
N TRP A 525 6.72 8.13 24.47
CA TRP A 525 6.50 6.69 24.65
C TRP A 525 6.79 5.92 23.36
N THR A 526 6.22 6.36 22.24
CA THR A 526 6.44 5.76 20.91
C THR A 526 7.93 5.71 20.59
N ARG A 527 8.64 6.84 20.75
CA ARG A 527 10.07 6.94 20.49
C ARG A 527 10.90 6.02 21.37
N GLN A 528 10.54 5.87 22.67
CA GLN A 528 11.23 4.98 23.59
C GLN A 528 11.11 3.51 23.17
N TRP A 529 9.93 3.04 22.79
CA TRP A 529 9.72 1.65 22.35
C TRP A 529 10.33 1.37 20.99
N ILE A 530 10.30 2.34 20.09
CA ILE A 530 11.03 2.28 18.80
C ILE A 530 12.54 2.14 19.07
N GLN A 531 13.10 2.97 19.98
CA GLN A 531 14.52 2.90 20.31
C GLN A 531 14.88 1.56 20.95
N LEU A 532 14.06 1.05 21.87
CA LEU A 532 14.25 -0.28 22.47
C LEU A 532 14.30 -1.37 21.38
N ARG A 533 13.37 -1.36 20.43
CA ARG A 533 13.36 -2.30 19.31
C ARG A 533 14.61 -2.19 18.45
N ARG A 534 15.09 -0.99 18.20
CA ARG A 534 16.31 -0.74 17.40
C ARG A 534 17.58 -1.18 18.10
N ASP A 535 17.68 -0.95 19.40
CA ASP A 535 18.88 -1.28 20.21
C ASP A 535 19.03 -2.79 20.41
N HIS A 536 17.92 -3.53 20.43
CA HIS A 536 17.91 -4.95 20.73
C HIS A 536 17.45 -5.80 19.53
N THR A 537 18.41 -6.36 18.79
CA THR A 537 18.13 -7.22 17.62
C THR A 537 17.21 -8.40 17.96
N VAL A 538 17.30 -8.91 19.19
CA VAL A 538 16.48 -10.02 19.67
C VAL A 538 14.97 -9.68 19.66
N ILE A 539 14.58 -8.42 19.87
CA ILE A 539 13.17 -8.00 19.76
C ILE A 539 12.67 -8.14 18.32
N ARG A 540 13.53 -7.92 17.34
CA ARG A 540 13.21 -8.01 15.92
C ARG A 540 13.23 -9.44 15.40
N LYS A 541 14.23 -10.24 15.78
CA LYS A 541 14.56 -11.55 15.17
C LYS A 541 14.53 -12.73 16.13
N GLY A 542 14.50 -12.50 17.44
CA GLY A 542 14.48 -13.57 18.45
C GLY A 542 13.15 -14.33 18.47
N ARG A 543 13.17 -15.54 19.03
CA ARG A 543 11.95 -16.34 19.24
C ARG A 543 11.07 -15.68 20.28
N LEU A 544 9.74 -15.75 20.12
CA LEU A 544 8.78 -15.39 21.14
C LEU A 544 8.59 -16.59 22.07
N ILE A 545 8.65 -16.35 23.39
CA ILE A 545 8.50 -17.38 24.43
C ILE A 545 7.48 -16.87 25.45
N ASP A 546 6.36 -17.58 25.61
CA ASP A 546 5.39 -17.32 26.66
C ASP A 546 6.01 -17.59 28.03
N ILE A 547 5.89 -16.64 28.97
CA ILE A 547 6.41 -16.79 30.35
C ILE A 547 5.26 -16.95 31.33
N ALA A 548 4.34 -15.99 31.36
CA ALA A 548 3.16 -16.03 32.22
C ALA A 548 2.04 -15.16 31.63
N PHE A 549 0.80 -15.57 31.85
CA PHE A 549 -0.37 -14.79 31.40
C PHE A 549 -1.58 -15.08 32.27
N ASP A 550 -2.49 -14.12 32.33
CA ASP A 550 -3.85 -14.27 32.82
C ASP A 550 -4.81 -13.33 32.07
N ASP A 551 -5.95 -12.98 32.64
CA ASP A 551 -6.94 -12.12 31.99
C ASP A 551 -6.50 -10.66 31.85
N ASP A 552 -5.51 -10.23 32.65
CA ASP A 552 -5.09 -8.81 32.72
C ASP A 552 -3.63 -8.56 32.37
N ALA A 553 -2.79 -9.59 32.42
CA ALA A 553 -1.37 -9.42 32.17
C ALA A 553 -0.78 -10.52 31.30
N TYR A 554 0.21 -10.14 30.49
CA TYR A 554 0.98 -11.04 29.66
C TYR A 554 2.47 -10.72 29.80
N ILE A 555 3.24 -11.76 30.09
CA ILE A 555 4.70 -11.71 30.17
C ILE A 555 5.24 -12.70 29.14
N TYR A 556 6.05 -12.20 28.23
CA TYR A 556 6.72 -13.00 27.20
C TYR A 556 8.16 -12.55 27.04
N ALA A 557 8.99 -13.36 26.45
CA ALA A 557 10.34 -12.99 26.05
C ALA A 557 10.52 -13.00 24.55
N ARG A 558 11.45 -12.17 24.11
CA ARG A 558 12.14 -12.30 22.82
C ARG A 558 13.55 -12.82 23.13
N ALA A 559 13.92 -13.95 22.57
CA ALA A 559 15.17 -14.63 22.93
C ALA A 559 15.86 -15.24 21.71
N ASP A 560 17.19 -15.11 21.69
CA ASP A 560 18.10 -15.86 20.83
C ASP A 560 19.25 -16.45 21.67
N ASP A 561 20.28 -16.93 21.02
CA ASP A 561 21.44 -17.52 21.71
C ASP A 561 22.32 -16.50 22.43
N THR A 562 22.16 -15.20 22.12
CA THR A 562 23.00 -14.10 22.63
C THR A 562 22.31 -13.26 23.67
N GLU A 563 21.00 -13.02 23.52
CA GLU A 563 20.24 -12.09 24.34
C GLU A 563 18.82 -12.58 24.62
N THR A 564 18.28 -12.13 25.76
CA THR A 564 16.88 -12.32 26.11
C THR A 564 16.33 -11.02 26.67
N ILE A 565 15.27 -10.51 26.06
CA ILE A 565 14.48 -9.37 26.56
C ILE A 565 13.11 -9.88 26.96
N ILE A 566 12.74 -9.62 28.21
CA ILE A 566 11.41 -9.96 28.75
C ILE A 566 10.53 -8.73 28.66
N ILE A 567 9.34 -8.89 28.10
CA ILE A 567 8.30 -7.87 28.02
C ILE A 567 7.17 -8.26 28.96
N ALA A 568 6.75 -7.33 29.83
CA ALA A 568 5.69 -7.56 30.79
C ALA A 568 4.63 -6.45 30.67
N ILE A 569 3.41 -6.83 30.32
CA ILE A 569 2.28 -5.92 30.09
C ILE A 569 1.19 -6.20 31.12
N ASN A 570 0.75 -5.16 31.84
CA ASN A 570 -0.41 -5.17 32.71
C ASN A 570 -1.42 -4.12 32.23
N ARG A 571 -2.57 -4.56 31.72
CA ARG A 571 -3.64 -3.63 31.29
C ARG A 571 -4.61 -3.24 32.41
N SER A 572 -4.58 -3.96 33.54
CA SER A 572 -5.49 -3.74 34.67
C SER A 572 -5.31 -2.36 35.32
N LEU A 573 -6.36 -1.83 35.91
CA LEU A 573 -6.33 -0.59 36.71
C LEU A 573 -5.62 -0.73 38.06
N LYS A 574 -5.20 -1.95 38.40
CA LYS A 574 -4.53 -2.25 39.67
C LYS A 574 -3.13 -2.80 39.42
N PRO A 575 -2.18 -2.54 40.33
CA PRO A 575 -0.89 -3.25 40.32
C PRO A 575 -1.12 -4.76 40.39
N LYS A 576 -0.26 -5.52 39.73
CA LYS A 576 -0.38 -6.97 39.64
C LYS A 576 0.93 -7.66 40.03
N LYS A 577 0.80 -8.76 40.76
CA LYS A 577 1.93 -9.66 41.06
C LYS A 577 1.77 -10.90 40.19
N MET A 578 2.81 -11.28 39.49
CA MET A 578 2.86 -12.49 38.70
C MET A 578 4.13 -13.27 39.00
N THR A 579 4.04 -14.59 38.92
CA THR A 579 5.19 -15.48 39.08
C THR A 579 5.30 -16.43 37.91
N ALA A 580 6.51 -16.79 37.55
CA ALA A 580 6.78 -17.78 36.52
C ALA A 580 7.99 -18.63 36.87
N PRO A 581 8.02 -19.93 36.50
CA PRO A 581 9.20 -20.76 36.72
C PRO A 581 10.43 -20.19 35.98
N ALA A 582 11.56 -20.10 36.67
CA ALA A 582 12.83 -19.66 36.08
C ALA A 582 13.33 -20.61 34.98
N SER A 583 12.89 -21.87 35.03
CA SER A 583 13.21 -22.91 34.03
C SER A 583 12.68 -22.60 32.64
N VAL A 584 11.64 -21.76 32.49
CA VAL A 584 11.12 -21.31 31.16
C VAL A 584 12.22 -20.65 30.34
N LEU A 585 13.12 -19.91 30.99
CA LEU A 585 14.26 -19.24 30.37
C LEU A 585 15.62 -19.84 30.77
N ASN A 586 15.62 -21.02 31.41
CA ASN A 586 16.83 -21.68 31.95
C ASN A 586 17.66 -20.78 32.85
N LEU A 587 17.00 -19.96 33.70
CA LEU A 587 17.69 -19.03 34.61
C LEU A 587 18.13 -19.72 35.89
N PRO A 588 19.39 -19.50 36.35
CA PRO A 588 19.85 -20.00 37.63
C PRO A 588 19.24 -19.22 38.82
N GLU A 589 19.28 -19.83 40.00
CA GLU A 589 18.95 -19.14 41.25
C GLU A 589 19.85 -17.90 41.42
N GLY A 590 19.28 -16.79 41.86
CA GLY A 590 19.98 -15.51 42.03
C GLY A 590 20.20 -14.72 40.74
N ALA A 591 19.75 -15.19 39.55
CA ALA A 591 19.78 -14.38 38.33
C ALA A 591 19.03 -13.07 38.50
N ARG A 592 19.53 -12.01 37.89
CA ARG A 592 18.97 -10.65 38.01
C ARG A 592 18.27 -10.25 36.73
N LEU A 593 17.02 -9.82 36.84
CA LEU A 593 16.29 -9.17 35.78
C LEU A 593 16.35 -7.65 36.03
N MET A 594 17.00 -6.93 35.13
CA MET A 594 17.16 -5.49 35.23
C MET A 594 16.19 -4.79 34.29
N SER A 595 15.37 -3.86 34.82
CA SER A 595 14.51 -3.06 33.96
C SER A 595 15.36 -2.23 33.01
N LEU A 596 14.97 -2.24 31.72
CA LEU A 596 15.48 -1.30 30.75
C LEU A 596 14.90 0.09 31.03
N PRO A 597 15.57 1.19 30.66
CA PRO A 597 15.29 2.53 31.15
C PRO A 597 13.94 3.14 30.78
N LEU A 598 12.96 2.32 30.40
CA LEU A 598 11.62 2.77 30.03
C LEU A 598 10.79 3.26 31.24
N THR A 599 10.98 2.67 32.44
CA THR A 599 10.06 2.88 33.56
C THR A 599 10.74 3.04 34.92
N GLY A 600 12.05 2.88 35.02
CA GLY A 600 12.79 3.02 36.27
C GLY A 600 13.75 1.85 36.54
N ARG A 601 14.59 2.02 37.54
CA ARG A 601 15.58 0.99 37.93
C ARG A 601 14.94 -0.01 38.89
N SER A 602 14.22 -1.00 38.38
CA SER A 602 13.84 -2.16 39.19
C SER A 602 14.79 -3.34 38.91
N ILE A 603 15.20 -4.03 39.97
CA ILE A 603 15.94 -5.28 39.87
C ILE A 603 15.04 -6.35 40.48
N LEU A 604 14.70 -7.36 39.65
CA LEU A 604 13.99 -8.54 40.12
C LEU A 604 15.01 -9.67 40.25
N LEU A 605 14.90 -10.44 41.33
CA LEU A 605 15.78 -11.59 41.58
C LEU A 605 14.98 -12.88 41.30
N VAL A 606 15.63 -13.84 40.67
CA VAL A 606 15.16 -15.22 40.68
C VAL A 606 15.39 -15.80 42.06
N SER A 607 14.33 -16.20 42.74
CA SER A 607 14.36 -16.80 44.04
C SER A 607 13.39 -17.98 44.15
N ASN A 608 13.80 -19.06 44.82
CA ASN A 608 13.05 -20.31 44.92
C ASN A 608 12.67 -20.86 43.49
N HIS A 609 13.58 -20.74 42.53
CA HIS A 609 13.38 -21.11 41.13
C HIS A 609 12.21 -20.39 40.46
N GLN A 610 11.81 -19.22 40.94
CA GLN A 610 10.72 -18.40 40.41
C GLN A 610 11.20 -16.99 40.05
N MET A 611 10.72 -16.49 38.91
CA MET A 611 10.73 -15.07 38.57
C MET A 611 9.49 -14.41 39.18
N GLN A 612 9.65 -13.32 39.92
CA GLN A 612 8.55 -12.59 40.54
C GLN A 612 8.45 -11.19 39.93
N PHE A 613 7.32 -10.89 39.28
CA PHE A 613 7.06 -9.60 38.64
C PHE A 613 6.08 -8.79 39.49
N GLN A 614 6.36 -7.49 39.66
CA GLN A 614 5.44 -6.53 40.25
C GLN A 614 5.14 -5.49 39.19
N LEU A 615 4.00 -5.62 38.55
CA LEU A 615 3.62 -4.78 37.42
C LEU A 615 2.72 -3.65 37.90
N PRO A 616 3.10 -2.37 37.70
CA PRO A 616 2.22 -1.26 37.96
C PRO A 616 0.91 -1.36 37.19
N ALA A 617 -0.11 -0.62 37.60
CA ALA A 617 -1.36 -0.54 36.88
C ALA A 617 -1.13 0.09 35.48
N ARG A 618 -1.72 -0.47 34.44
CA ARG A 618 -1.63 0.01 33.05
C ARG A 618 -0.19 0.30 32.63
N SER A 619 0.67 -0.70 32.73
CA SER A 619 2.10 -0.60 32.44
C SER A 619 2.56 -1.61 31.40
N ALA A 620 3.59 -1.22 30.65
CA ALA A 620 4.43 -2.12 29.89
C ALA A 620 5.88 -1.87 30.32
N GLU A 621 6.59 -2.94 30.61
CA GLU A 621 7.98 -2.92 31.08
C GLU A 621 8.82 -3.90 30.28
N ALA A 622 10.09 -3.58 30.12
CA ALA A 622 11.07 -4.45 29.48
C ALA A 622 12.23 -4.74 30.44
N PHE A 623 12.72 -5.98 30.45
CA PHE A 623 13.83 -6.41 31.31
C PHE A 623 14.88 -7.13 30.47
N THR A 624 16.14 -6.85 30.78
CA THR A 624 17.28 -7.67 30.35
C THR A 624 17.74 -8.59 31.48
N ILE A 625 18.41 -9.68 31.11
CA ILE A 625 18.94 -10.64 32.07
C ILE A 625 20.42 -10.33 32.30
N SER A 626 20.81 -10.06 33.56
CA SER A 626 22.22 -10.04 33.96
C SER A 626 22.57 -11.40 34.58
N ARG A 627 23.49 -12.08 33.96
CA ARG A 627 24.07 -13.33 34.48
C ARG A 627 25.13 -13.05 35.53
#